data_598b90195213591ee63a1ba878fb3dc9
#
_entry.id   598b90195213591ee63a1ba878fb3dc9
#
_cell.length_a   1.000
_cell.length_b   1.000
_cell.length_c   1.000
_cell.angle_alpha   90.00
_cell.angle_beta   90.00
_cell.angle_gamma   90.00
#
_symmetry.space_group_name_H-M   'P 1'
#
loop_
_entity.id
_entity.type
_entity.pdbx_description
1 polymer ?
#
loop_
_entity_poly.entity_id
_entity_poly.type
_entity_poly.pdbx_seq_one_letter_code
_entity_poly.pdbx_strand_id
1 'polypeptide(L)' 'MHEFTVRPTPQGYVAVTITPTMDGRKRPGRVYAFSCNEARTLFRELYLALCAAPPE' A
#
# COMPACT_ATOMS: atom_id res chain seq x y z
N MET A 1 9.26 10.57 0.46
CA MET A 1 9.32 9.13 0.18
C MET A 1 8.39 8.38 1.10
N HIS A 2 7.82 7.28 0.68
CA HIS A 2 6.90 6.48 1.50
C HIS A 2 7.40 5.05 1.62
N GLU A 3 7.25 4.48 2.80
CA GLU A 3 7.46 3.05 3.00
C GLU A 3 6.11 2.35 3.08
N PHE A 4 6.06 1.15 2.53
CA PHE A 4 4.84 0.35 2.50
C PHE A 4 5.08 -1.00 3.16
N THR A 5 4.15 -1.40 3.99
CA THR A 5 4.16 -2.74 4.59
C THR A 5 2.79 -3.36 4.37
N VAL A 6 2.77 -4.58 3.85
CA VAL A 6 1.52 -5.29 3.57
C VAL A 6 1.55 -6.61 4.31
N ARG A 7 0.50 -6.88 5.10
CA ARG A 7 0.41 -8.10 5.90
C ARG A 7 -1.01 -8.66 5.88
N PRO A 8 -1.15 -9.98 5.88
CA PRO A 8 -2.47 -10.58 6.13
C PRO A 8 -2.82 -10.44 7.60
N THR A 9 -4.13 -10.37 7.89
CA THR A 9 -4.61 -10.34 9.27
C THR A 9 -5.28 -11.67 9.61
N PRO A 10 -5.34 -12.04 10.90
CA PRO A 10 -6.05 -13.27 11.31
C PRO A 10 -7.53 -13.28 10.94
N GLN A 11 -8.14 -12.11 10.76
CA GLN A 11 -9.55 -11.98 10.40
C GLN A 11 -9.82 -12.12 8.90
N GLY A 12 -8.78 -12.33 8.08
CA GLY A 12 -8.93 -12.48 6.64
C GLY A 12 -8.89 -11.18 5.86
N TYR A 13 -8.36 -10.12 6.46
CA TYR A 13 -8.15 -8.85 5.77
C TYR A 13 -6.69 -8.70 5.35
N VAL A 14 -6.43 -7.72 4.52
CA VAL A 14 -5.09 -7.31 4.14
C VAL A 14 -4.83 -5.93 4.74
N ALA A 15 -3.85 -5.84 5.61
CA ALA A 15 -3.46 -4.57 6.22
C ALA A 15 -2.32 -3.94 5.44
N VAL A 16 -2.51 -2.70 5.02
CA VAL A 16 -1.49 -1.92 4.30
C VAL A 16 -1.11 -0.74 5.17
N THR A 17 0.16 -0.66 5.54
CA THR A 17 0.70 0.45 6.31
C THR A 17 1.51 1.34 5.39
N ILE A 18 1.19 2.63 5.36
CA ILE A 18 1.89 3.62 4.57
C ILE A 18 2.57 4.59 5.55
N THR A 19 3.90 4.60 5.54
CA THR A 19 4.69 5.43 6.45
C THR A 19 5.46 6.46 5.65
N PRO A 20 5.13 7.75 5.76
CA PRO A 20 5.90 8.79 5.07
C PRO A 20 7.25 9.00 5.75
N THR A 21 8.28 9.23 4.96
CA THR A 21 9.62 9.56 5.43
C THR A 21 9.95 10.97 4.94
N MET A 22 10.24 11.88 5.86
CA MET A 22 10.64 13.25 5.55
C MET A 22 11.91 13.59 6.30
N ASP A 23 12.88 14.18 5.60
CA ASP A 23 14.17 14.60 6.16
C ASP A 23 14.91 13.45 6.87
N GLY A 24 14.80 12.24 6.32
CA GLY A 24 15.41 11.05 6.89
C GLY A 24 14.71 10.51 8.14
N ARG A 25 13.59 11.10 8.53
CA ARG A 25 12.82 10.66 9.71
C ARG A 25 11.50 10.06 9.30
N LYS A 26 11.15 8.95 9.95
CA LYS A 26 9.84 8.34 9.76
C LYS A 26 8.78 9.14 10.50
N ARG A 27 7.70 9.44 9.81
CA ARG A 27 6.52 10.08 10.38
C ARG A 27 5.48 9.01 10.74
N PRO A 28 4.50 9.32 11.60
CA PRO A 28 3.43 8.38 11.87
C PRO A 28 2.75 7.93 10.59
N GLY A 29 2.63 6.62 10.43
CA GLY A 29 1.99 6.04 9.26
C GLY A 29 0.51 5.85 9.44
N ARG A 30 -0.16 5.49 8.34
CA ARG A 30 -1.58 5.13 8.36
C ARG A 30 -1.72 3.66 7.98
N VAL A 31 -2.65 2.99 8.64
CA VAL A 31 -2.96 1.60 8.36
C VAL A 31 -4.34 1.52 7.73
N TYR A 32 -4.42 0.81 6.61
CA TYR A 32 -5.67 0.56 5.91
C TYR A 32 -5.93 -0.93 5.91
N ALA A 33 -7.16 -1.33 6.22
CA ALA A 33 -7.55 -2.74 6.15
C ALA A 33 -8.49 -2.93 4.97
N PHE A 34 -8.15 -3.86 4.10
CA PHE A 34 -8.93 -4.18 2.91
C PHE A 34 -9.40 -5.62 2.95
N SER A 35 -10.60 -5.89 2.44
CA SER A 35 -11.01 -7.26 2.18
C SER A 35 -10.14 -7.85 1.07
N CYS A 36 -10.15 -9.18 0.92
CA CYS A 36 -9.39 -9.82 -0.15
C CYS A 36 -9.82 -9.29 -1.53
N ASN A 37 -11.12 -9.07 -1.73
CA ASN A 37 -11.62 -8.54 -3.01
C ASN A 37 -11.16 -7.12 -3.25
N GLU A 38 -11.21 -6.28 -2.23
CA GLU A 38 -10.71 -4.90 -2.34
C GLU A 38 -9.21 -4.88 -2.62
N ALA A 39 -8.44 -5.76 -1.95
CA ALA A 39 -7.00 -5.84 -2.15
C ALA A 39 -6.68 -6.29 -3.58
N ARG A 40 -7.44 -7.22 -4.14
CA ARG A 40 -7.27 -7.64 -5.54
C ARG A 40 -7.55 -6.51 -6.51
N THR A 41 -8.59 -5.73 -6.25
CA THR A 41 -8.92 -4.57 -7.07
C THR A 41 -7.80 -3.53 -7.00
N LEU A 42 -7.31 -3.25 -5.81
CA LEU A 42 -6.20 -2.32 -5.62
C LEU A 42 -4.94 -2.80 -6.36
N PHE A 43 -4.62 -4.08 -6.25
CA PHE A 43 -3.46 -4.65 -6.95
C PHE A 43 -3.60 -4.47 -8.46
N ARG A 44 -4.77 -4.75 -9.01
CA ARG A 44 -5.04 -4.58 -10.44
C ARG A 44 -4.88 -3.14 -10.88
N GLU A 45 -5.46 -2.20 -10.13
CA GLU A 45 -5.37 -0.77 -10.45
C GLU A 45 -3.93 -0.27 -10.39
N LEU A 46 -3.18 -0.69 -9.36
CA LEU A 46 -1.77 -0.34 -9.26
C LEU A 46 -0.97 -0.89 -10.43
N TYR A 47 -1.22 -2.13 -10.80
CA TYR A 47 -0.53 -2.77 -11.92
C TYR A 47 -0.77 -2.02 -13.23
N LEU A 48 -2.04 -1.68 -13.52
CA LEU A 48 -2.39 -0.95 -14.72
C LEU A 48 -1.76 0.44 -14.74
N ALA A 49 -1.75 1.13 -13.62
CA ALA A 49 -1.14 2.44 -13.50
C ALA A 49 0.37 2.37 -13.73
N LEU A 50 1.03 1.35 -13.19
CA LEU A 50 2.47 1.15 -13.41
C LEU A 50 2.78 0.91 -14.88
N CYS A 51 1.94 0.15 -15.59
CA CYS A 51 2.13 -0.10 -17.02
C CYS A 51 1.95 1.17 -17.85
N ALA A 52 1.10 2.10 -17.39
CA ALA A 52 0.81 3.33 -18.10
C ALA A 52 1.72 4.49 -17.69
N ALA A 53 2.38 4.39 -16.52
CA ALA A 53 3.24 5.46 -16.01
C ALA A 53 4.50 5.60 -16.86
N PRO A 54 4.94 6.84 -17.15
CA PRO A 54 6.21 7.02 -17.85
C PRO A 54 7.38 6.56 -16.99
N PRO A 55 8.44 6.01 -17.58
CA PRO A 55 9.62 5.64 -16.82
C PRO A 55 10.28 6.88 -16.22
N GLU A 56 10.83 6.73 -15.05
CA GLU A 56 11.60 7.80 -14.40
C GLU A 56 12.96 7.96 -15.01
#